data_494196f629c07f11fae09b4c861c77b0
#
_entry.id   494196f629c07f11fae09b4c861c77b0
#
_cell.length_a   1.000
_cell.length_b   1.000
_cell.length_c   1.000
_cell.angle_alpha   90.00
_cell.angle_beta   90.00
_cell.angle_gamma   90.00
#
_symmetry.space_group_name_H-M   'P 1'
#
loop_
_entity.id
_entity.type
_entity.pdbx_description
1 polymer ?
#
loop_
_entity_poly.entity_id
_entity_poly.type
_entity_poly.pdbx_seq_one_letter_code
_entity_poly.pdbx_strand_id
1 'polypeptide(L)'
;MTEASYQQYARAKRGSTPEQKSSADAQVEIAKAAVAEANALEAETKLLAPIRGTVSKTYGKVSEFVGIGVPVVSIIEADQAWVSLNVREDQYAQVYQAKTLEGFIPALNRKVTFKITNIEAEGEFATIKTTRQTGGYDIRSFKLHLVPEHAIPDLKVGMSVVFKVTRSEE
;
A
#
# COMPACT_ATOMS: atom_id res chain seq x y z
N MET A 1 -36.15 12.60 69.67
CA MET A 1 -35.64 12.08 68.37
C MET A 1 -35.73 10.57 68.42
N THR A 2 -36.42 9.96 67.49
CA THR A 2 -36.52 8.49 67.42
C THR A 2 -35.24 7.89 66.90
N GLU A 3 -34.91 6.70 67.37
CA GLU A 3 -33.71 5.95 66.93
C GLU A 3 -33.56 5.93 65.38
N ALA A 4 -34.66 5.78 64.68
CA ALA A 4 -34.71 5.82 63.18
C ALA A 4 -34.22 7.15 62.56
N SER A 5 -34.58 8.29 63.19
CA SER A 5 -34.15 9.60 62.69
C SER A 5 -32.67 9.87 62.96
N TYR A 6 -32.11 9.34 64.03
CA TYR A 6 -30.68 9.42 64.31
C TYR A 6 -29.88 8.53 63.37
N GLN A 7 -30.34 7.35 63.04
CA GLN A 7 -29.74 6.45 62.07
C GLN A 7 -29.71 7.04 60.65
N GLN A 8 -30.79 7.69 60.23
CA GLN A 8 -30.84 8.38 58.96
C GLN A 8 -29.86 9.55 58.89
N TYR A 9 -29.78 10.36 59.93
CA TYR A 9 -28.82 11.46 60.03
C TYR A 9 -27.38 10.96 59.99
N ALA A 10 -27.06 9.88 60.72
CA ALA A 10 -25.75 9.30 60.73
C ALA A 10 -25.34 8.69 59.37
N ARG A 11 -26.29 8.11 58.63
CA ARG A 11 -26.06 7.64 57.23
C ARG A 11 -25.82 8.82 56.28
N ALA A 12 -26.64 9.87 56.37
CA ALA A 12 -26.46 11.05 55.52
C ALA A 12 -25.12 11.75 55.79
N LYS A 13 -24.68 11.80 57.06
CA LYS A 13 -23.40 12.39 57.47
C LYS A 13 -22.20 11.59 57.01
N ARG A 14 -22.29 10.24 56.92
CA ARG A 14 -21.21 9.36 56.42
C ARG A 14 -21.03 9.44 54.90
N GLY A 15 -22.07 9.88 54.17
CA GLY A 15 -22.04 9.91 52.71
C GLY A 15 -22.17 8.50 52.09
N SER A 16 -21.86 8.41 50.81
CA SER A 16 -21.90 7.14 50.05
C SER A 16 -20.84 6.15 50.53
N THR A 17 -21.22 4.86 50.62
CA THR A 17 -20.26 3.80 50.98
C THR A 17 -19.23 3.62 49.87
N PRO A 18 -18.04 3.02 50.16
CA PRO A 18 -17.01 2.73 49.18
C PRO A 18 -17.55 1.91 47.98
N GLU A 19 -18.45 0.96 48.26
CA GLU A 19 -19.09 0.09 47.28
C GLU A 19 -20.01 0.90 46.33
N GLN A 20 -20.78 1.85 46.91
CA GLN A 20 -21.63 2.74 46.10
C GLN A 20 -20.81 3.66 45.20
N LYS A 21 -19.68 4.17 45.70
CA LYS A 21 -18.75 4.97 44.89
C LYS A 21 -18.14 4.14 43.78
N SER A 22 -17.65 2.93 44.11
CA SER A 22 -17.09 2.00 43.12
C SER A 22 -18.10 1.63 42.01
N SER A 23 -19.38 1.40 42.42
CA SER A 23 -20.45 1.15 41.43
C SER A 23 -20.74 2.35 40.55
N ALA A 24 -20.73 3.56 41.10
CA ALA A 24 -20.91 4.78 40.34
C ALA A 24 -19.73 5.03 39.37
N ASP A 25 -18.49 4.80 39.85
CA ASP A 25 -17.29 4.90 39.01
C ASP A 25 -17.33 3.91 37.86
N ALA A 26 -17.75 2.66 38.11
CA ALA A 26 -17.91 1.66 37.07
C ALA A 26 -18.97 2.06 36.04
N GLN A 27 -20.08 2.68 36.47
CA GLN A 27 -21.10 3.22 35.53
C GLN A 27 -20.54 4.35 34.68
N VAL A 28 -19.71 5.23 35.26
CA VAL A 28 -19.03 6.30 34.51
C VAL A 28 -18.07 5.71 33.45
N GLU A 29 -17.32 4.68 33.81
CA GLU A 29 -16.41 4.02 32.85
C GLU A 29 -17.19 3.33 31.71
N ILE A 30 -18.31 2.66 32.02
CA ILE A 30 -19.19 2.09 31.00
C ILE A 30 -19.71 3.19 30.04
N ALA A 31 -20.16 4.31 30.59
CA ALA A 31 -20.65 5.43 29.77
C ALA A 31 -19.52 6.03 28.89
N LYS A 32 -18.32 6.18 29.43
CA LYS A 32 -17.14 6.62 28.67
C LYS A 32 -16.79 5.66 27.55
N ALA A 33 -16.84 4.36 27.81
CA ALA A 33 -16.60 3.34 26.80
C ALA A 33 -17.63 3.41 25.66
N ALA A 34 -18.91 3.61 25.98
CA ALA A 34 -19.95 3.78 24.97
C ALA A 34 -19.75 5.04 24.11
N VAL A 35 -19.30 6.14 24.70
CA VAL A 35 -18.94 7.36 23.95
C VAL A 35 -17.72 7.11 23.06
N ALA A 36 -16.71 6.40 23.55
CA ALA A 36 -15.52 6.07 22.76
C ALA A 36 -15.88 5.18 21.56
N GLU A 37 -16.77 4.21 21.76
CA GLU A 37 -17.28 3.36 20.67
C GLU A 37 -18.03 4.17 19.61
N ALA A 38 -18.93 5.08 20.04
CA ALA A 38 -19.66 5.96 19.12
C ALA A 38 -18.71 6.87 18.32
N ASN A 39 -17.67 7.42 18.95
CA ASN A 39 -16.66 8.23 18.28
C ASN A 39 -15.83 7.41 17.28
N ALA A 40 -15.50 6.14 17.60
CA ALA A 40 -14.82 5.26 16.67
C ALA A 40 -15.67 4.96 15.45
N LEU A 41 -16.96 4.68 15.63
CA LEU A 41 -17.91 4.48 14.53
C LEU A 41 -18.05 5.75 13.67
N GLU A 42 -18.08 6.93 14.28
CA GLU A 42 -18.09 8.21 13.53
C GLU A 42 -16.81 8.36 12.69
N ALA A 43 -15.65 8.03 13.25
CA ALA A 43 -14.39 8.12 12.52
C ALA A 43 -14.37 7.20 11.29
N GLU A 44 -14.99 6.02 11.37
CA GLU A 44 -15.10 5.08 10.24
C GLU A 44 -15.99 5.59 9.10
N THR A 45 -16.85 6.58 9.36
CA THR A 45 -17.65 7.20 8.29
C THR A 45 -16.81 8.06 7.33
N LYS A 46 -15.58 8.37 7.69
CA LYS A 46 -14.65 9.19 6.90
C LYS A 46 -13.49 8.33 6.39
N LEU A 47 -13.51 8.02 5.10
CA LEU A 47 -12.41 7.31 4.47
C LEU A 47 -11.23 8.27 4.25
N LEU A 48 -10.14 8.07 5.00
CA LEU A 48 -8.92 8.84 4.87
C LEU A 48 -7.89 8.10 4.04
N ALA A 49 -7.08 8.84 3.27
CA ALA A 49 -5.96 8.26 2.54
C ALA A 49 -4.88 7.75 3.52
N PRO A 50 -4.50 6.46 3.49
CA PRO A 50 -3.50 5.91 4.40
C PRO A 50 -2.07 6.35 4.08
N ILE A 51 -1.83 6.79 2.84
CA ILE A 51 -0.52 7.19 2.33
C ILE A 51 -0.63 8.48 1.52
N ARG A 52 0.50 9.17 1.37
CA ARG A 52 0.63 10.26 0.39
C ARG A 52 0.72 9.68 -1.01
N GLY A 53 0.03 10.28 -1.98
CA GLY A 53 0.08 9.78 -3.34
C GLY A 53 -0.89 10.48 -4.28
N THR A 54 -0.97 9.98 -5.49
CA THR A 54 -1.90 10.44 -6.51
C THR A 54 -3.05 9.46 -6.67
N VAL A 55 -4.27 9.96 -6.73
CA VAL A 55 -5.45 9.14 -7.04
C VAL A 55 -5.31 8.62 -8.46
N SER A 56 -5.19 7.32 -8.58
CA SER A 56 -5.08 6.62 -9.87
C SER A 56 -6.44 6.30 -10.45
N LYS A 57 -7.36 5.84 -9.61
CA LYS A 57 -8.69 5.42 -10.04
C LYS A 57 -9.71 5.58 -8.92
N THR A 58 -10.89 6.04 -9.29
CA THR A 58 -12.07 6.09 -8.42
C THR A 58 -13.07 5.04 -8.92
N TYR A 59 -13.52 4.16 -8.03
CA TYR A 59 -14.46 3.08 -8.35
C TYR A 59 -15.87 3.43 -7.89
N GLY A 60 -16.00 4.08 -6.72
CA GLY A 60 -17.30 4.44 -6.15
C GLY A 60 -17.87 5.71 -6.77
N LYS A 61 -19.20 5.77 -6.86
CA LYS A 61 -19.95 6.97 -7.26
C LYS A 61 -20.71 7.52 -6.07
N VAL A 62 -21.00 8.81 -6.11
CA VAL A 62 -21.84 9.46 -5.11
C VAL A 62 -23.22 8.79 -5.11
N SER A 63 -23.75 8.49 -3.93
CA SER A 63 -25.03 7.80 -3.70
C SER A 63 -25.01 6.30 -4.05
N GLU A 64 -23.88 5.71 -4.32
CA GLU A 64 -23.73 4.26 -4.50
C GLU A 64 -23.47 3.59 -3.15
N PHE A 65 -24.14 2.47 -2.90
CA PHE A 65 -23.88 1.64 -1.73
C PHE A 65 -22.62 0.82 -1.96
N VAL A 66 -21.65 0.97 -1.07
CA VAL A 66 -20.38 0.23 -1.13
C VAL A 66 -20.32 -0.78 0.02
N GLY A 67 -20.16 -2.05 -0.31
CA GLY A 67 -20.02 -3.13 0.68
C GLY A 67 -18.62 -3.15 1.32
N ILE A 68 -18.51 -3.86 2.44
CA ILE A 68 -17.22 -4.07 3.12
C ILE A 68 -16.26 -4.81 2.20
N GLY A 69 -15.02 -4.32 2.09
CA GLY A 69 -13.98 -4.92 1.26
C GLY A 69 -13.98 -4.49 -0.21
N VAL A 70 -14.94 -3.65 -0.62
CA VAL A 70 -14.96 -3.11 -1.98
C VAL A 70 -14.06 -1.86 -2.07
N PRO A 71 -13.09 -1.81 -3.00
CA PRO A 71 -12.24 -0.63 -3.14
C PRO A 71 -13.04 0.57 -3.66
N VAL A 72 -12.88 1.72 -3.03
CA VAL A 72 -13.53 2.99 -3.43
C VAL A 72 -12.59 3.84 -4.26
N VAL A 73 -11.31 3.90 -3.87
CA VAL A 73 -10.27 4.72 -4.50
C VAL A 73 -8.97 3.95 -4.52
N SER A 74 -8.23 4.04 -5.62
CA SER A 74 -6.85 3.55 -5.72
C SER A 74 -5.88 4.73 -5.67
N ILE A 75 -4.93 4.67 -4.75
CA ILE A 75 -3.87 5.67 -4.57
C ILE A 75 -2.54 5.04 -4.94
N ILE A 76 -1.73 5.74 -5.73
CA ILE A 76 -0.38 5.33 -6.11
C ILE A 76 0.61 6.30 -5.49
N GLU A 77 1.60 5.76 -4.81
CA GLU A 77 2.73 6.50 -4.29
C GLU A 77 3.70 6.82 -5.44
N ALA A 78 3.75 8.09 -5.86
CA ALA A 78 4.52 8.50 -7.04
C ALA A 78 6.03 8.43 -6.83
N ASP A 79 6.49 8.55 -5.58
CA ASP A 79 7.92 8.61 -5.25
C ASP A 79 8.63 7.25 -5.34
N GLN A 80 7.88 6.15 -5.46
CA GLN A 80 8.39 4.78 -5.57
C GLN A 80 8.14 4.16 -6.96
N ALA A 81 8.14 4.98 -8.00
CA ALA A 81 7.98 4.46 -9.36
C ALA A 81 9.16 3.56 -9.74
N TRP A 82 8.87 2.36 -10.21
CA TRP A 82 9.84 1.41 -10.73
C TRP A 82 9.44 0.94 -12.12
N VAL A 83 10.42 0.45 -12.87
CA VAL A 83 10.24 -0.03 -14.25
C VAL A 83 10.49 -1.53 -14.29
N SER A 84 9.58 -2.25 -14.92
CA SER A 84 9.74 -3.67 -15.20
C SER A 84 10.39 -3.84 -16.58
N LEU A 85 11.49 -4.58 -16.65
CA LEU A 85 12.17 -4.94 -17.88
C LEU A 85 12.29 -6.45 -17.95
N ASN A 86 11.73 -7.05 -19.01
CA ASN A 86 11.90 -8.47 -19.27
C ASN A 86 13.12 -8.66 -20.18
N VAL A 87 14.10 -9.43 -19.68
CA VAL A 87 15.36 -9.70 -20.36
C VAL A 87 15.45 -11.19 -20.63
N ARG A 88 15.87 -11.56 -21.84
CA ARG A 88 16.11 -12.95 -22.19
C ARG A 88 17.36 -13.48 -21.49
N GLU A 89 17.40 -14.77 -21.26
CA GLU A 89 18.51 -15.45 -20.57
C GLU A 89 19.88 -15.23 -21.26
N ASP A 90 19.90 -15.15 -22.57
CA ASP A 90 21.13 -14.90 -23.35
C ASP A 90 21.71 -13.48 -23.14
N GLN A 91 20.89 -12.52 -22.73
CA GLN A 91 21.29 -11.14 -22.45
C GLN A 91 21.46 -10.87 -20.95
N TYR A 92 21.03 -11.81 -20.11
CA TYR A 92 21.00 -11.64 -18.65
C TYR A 92 22.36 -11.31 -18.06
N ALA A 93 23.41 -12.03 -18.46
CA ALA A 93 24.76 -11.85 -17.91
C ALA A 93 25.31 -10.43 -18.11
N GLN A 94 25.08 -9.84 -19.30
CA GLN A 94 25.50 -8.48 -19.62
C GLN A 94 24.73 -7.43 -18.78
N VAL A 95 23.42 -7.60 -18.68
CA VAL A 95 22.57 -6.68 -17.94
C VAL A 95 22.89 -6.75 -16.44
N TYR A 96 23.12 -7.95 -15.92
CA TYR A 96 23.44 -8.14 -14.50
C TYR A 96 24.80 -7.52 -14.11
N GLN A 97 25.83 -7.65 -14.97
CA GLN A 97 27.14 -7.05 -14.74
C GLN A 97 27.11 -5.51 -14.78
N ALA A 98 26.25 -4.95 -15.59
CA ALA A 98 26.14 -3.49 -15.73
C ALA A 98 25.61 -2.79 -14.47
N LYS A 99 24.84 -3.48 -13.62
CA LYS A 99 24.19 -2.97 -12.40
C LYS A 99 23.26 -1.78 -12.62
N THR A 100 23.52 -0.96 -13.63
CA THR A 100 22.73 0.22 -14.03
C THR A 100 22.48 0.19 -15.53
N LEU A 101 21.33 0.67 -15.95
CA LEU A 101 20.92 0.73 -17.35
C LEU A 101 20.46 2.15 -17.71
N GLU A 102 20.88 2.64 -18.86
CA GLU A 102 20.34 3.89 -19.41
C GLU A 102 19.04 3.61 -20.15
N GLY A 103 17.95 4.18 -19.65
CA GLY A 103 16.62 4.11 -20.25
C GLY A 103 16.23 5.44 -20.87
N PHE A 104 15.61 5.40 -22.04
CA PHE A 104 15.00 6.56 -22.67
C PHE A 104 13.50 6.55 -22.41
N ILE A 105 12.96 7.66 -21.88
CA ILE A 105 11.54 7.85 -21.61
C ILE A 105 10.96 8.72 -22.74
N PRO A 106 10.24 8.13 -23.72
CA PRO A 106 9.75 8.89 -24.87
C PRO A 106 8.80 10.02 -24.48
N ALA A 107 7.93 9.79 -23.49
CA ALA A 107 6.96 10.78 -23.03
C ALA A 107 7.60 12.05 -22.45
N LEU A 108 8.81 11.96 -21.90
CA LEU A 108 9.56 13.08 -21.35
C LEU A 108 10.71 13.52 -22.25
N ASN A 109 10.95 12.83 -23.35
CA ASN A 109 12.10 13.00 -24.25
C ASN A 109 13.45 13.07 -23.49
N ARG A 110 13.62 12.19 -22.50
CA ARG A 110 14.73 12.25 -21.55
C ARG A 110 15.37 10.87 -21.37
N LYS A 111 16.70 10.86 -21.24
CA LYS A 111 17.48 9.69 -20.82
C LYS A 111 17.71 9.73 -19.34
N VAL A 112 17.57 8.58 -18.68
CA VAL A 112 17.70 8.42 -17.24
C VAL A 112 18.42 7.13 -16.93
N THR A 113 19.28 7.16 -15.91
CA THR A 113 19.95 5.97 -15.39
C THR A 113 19.06 5.27 -14.36
N PHE A 114 18.89 3.97 -14.55
CA PHE A 114 18.13 3.09 -13.68
C PHE A 114 19.05 2.07 -13.03
N LYS A 115 18.83 1.82 -11.75
CA LYS A 115 19.54 0.80 -10.98
C LYS A 115 18.68 -0.45 -10.88
N ILE A 116 19.29 -1.63 -11.04
CA ILE A 116 18.64 -2.91 -10.84
C ILE A 116 18.51 -3.15 -9.33
N THR A 117 17.29 -3.33 -8.83
CA THR A 117 17.00 -3.54 -7.40
C THR A 117 16.59 -4.98 -7.10
N ASN A 118 15.85 -5.60 -8.01
CA ASN A 118 15.41 -6.98 -7.86
C ASN A 118 15.39 -7.70 -9.20
N ILE A 119 15.55 -9.00 -9.16
CA ILE A 119 15.50 -9.89 -10.32
C ILE A 119 14.62 -11.08 -9.96
N GLU A 120 13.58 -11.28 -10.74
CA GLU A 120 12.66 -12.39 -10.60
C GLU A 120 12.78 -13.29 -11.83
N ALA A 121 12.95 -14.60 -11.60
CA ALA A 121 12.81 -15.57 -12.68
C ALA A 121 11.32 -15.67 -13.02
N GLU A 122 10.93 -15.31 -14.25
CA GLU A 122 9.56 -15.56 -14.69
C GLU A 122 9.37 -17.08 -14.85
N GLY A 123 8.30 -17.60 -14.21
CA GLY A 123 7.94 -19.00 -14.31
C GLY A 123 7.50 -19.39 -15.74
N GLU A 124 7.20 -20.66 -15.95
CA GLU A 124 6.92 -21.31 -17.25
C GLU A 124 5.88 -20.63 -18.16
N PHE A 125 5.10 -19.69 -17.64
CA PHE A 125 4.05 -19.01 -18.44
C PHE A 125 4.59 -17.87 -19.34
N ALA A 126 5.82 -17.40 -19.12
CA ALA A 126 6.45 -16.33 -19.91
C ALA A 126 7.43 -16.86 -20.97
N THR A 127 7.44 -18.15 -21.20
CA THR A 127 8.25 -18.77 -22.24
C THR A 127 7.68 -18.40 -23.60
N ILE A 128 8.44 -17.65 -24.40
CA ILE A 128 8.10 -17.44 -25.81
C ILE A 128 8.21 -18.81 -26.50
N LYS A 129 7.07 -19.46 -26.72
CA LYS A 129 7.02 -20.68 -27.51
C LYS A 129 7.44 -20.37 -28.94
N THR A 130 8.71 -20.52 -29.23
CA THR A 130 9.17 -20.55 -30.63
C THR A 130 8.60 -21.80 -31.28
N THR A 131 7.77 -21.58 -32.31
CA THR A 131 7.22 -22.67 -33.13
C THR A 131 8.35 -23.55 -33.62
N ARG A 132 8.23 -24.85 -33.48
CA ARG A 132 9.24 -25.91 -33.72
C ARG A 132 9.95 -25.92 -35.08
N GLN A 133 9.83 -24.88 -35.88
CA GLN A 133 10.38 -24.88 -37.26
C GLN A 133 11.83 -24.35 -37.39
N THR A 134 12.43 -23.80 -36.33
CA THR A 134 13.78 -23.20 -36.43
C THR A 134 14.76 -23.65 -35.34
N GLY A 135 14.68 -24.88 -34.81
CA GLY A 135 15.74 -25.46 -33.98
C GLY A 135 16.17 -24.63 -32.74
N GLY A 136 15.35 -23.69 -32.26
CA GLY A 136 15.68 -22.82 -31.16
C GLY A 136 15.36 -23.45 -29.81
N TYR A 137 16.27 -23.34 -28.84
CA TYR A 137 16.03 -23.69 -27.45
C TYR A 137 14.97 -22.78 -26.85
N ASP A 138 14.19 -23.33 -25.91
CA ASP A 138 13.24 -22.57 -25.09
C ASP A 138 14.04 -21.61 -24.18
N ILE A 139 14.09 -20.33 -24.55
CA ILE A 139 14.86 -19.32 -23.81
C ILE A 139 13.95 -18.71 -22.76
N ARG A 140 14.39 -18.79 -21.52
CA ARG A 140 13.70 -18.21 -20.37
C ARG A 140 13.86 -16.68 -20.34
N SER A 141 12.92 -16.01 -19.69
CA SER A 141 12.96 -14.57 -19.45
C SER A 141 13.10 -14.29 -17.95
N PHE A 142 13.87 -13.26 -17.65
CA PHE A 142 14.01 -12.73 -16.30
C PHE A 142 13.37 -11.37 -16.24
N LYS A 143 12.59 -11.13 -15.21
CA LYS A 143 11.97 -9.85 -14.93
C LYS A 143 12.85 -9.06 -13.97
N LEU A 144 13.33 -7.93 -14.43
CA LEU A 144 14.15 -7.02 -13.66
C LEU A 144 13.29 -5.85 -13.15
N HIS A 145 13.46 -5.54 -11.89
CA HIS A 145 12.92 -4.34 -11.27
C HIS A 145 13.99 -3.26 -11.27
N LEU A 146 13.70 -2.16 -11.94
CA LEU A 146 14.60 -1.05 -12.16
C LEU A 146 14.04 0.20 -11.47
N VAL A 147 14.84 0.83 -10.62
CA VAL A 147 14.47 2.07 -9.94
C VAL A 147 15.36 3.19 -10.49
N PRO A 148 14.81 4.37 -10.81
CA PRO A 148 15.61 5.50 -11.25
C PRO A 148 16.60 5.91 -10.15
N GLU A 149 17.84 6.19 -10.50
CA GLU A 149 18.90 6.57 -9.55
C GLU A 149 18.58 7.91 -8.87
N HIS A 150 17.87 8.77 -9.55
CA HIS A 150 17.39 10.06 -9.03
C HIS A 150 15.88 10.13 -9.22
N ALA A 151 15.18 10.70 -8.24
CA ALA A 151 13.73 10.91 -8.33
C ALA A 151 13.37 11.73 -9.58
N ILE A 152 12.37 11.27 -10.30
CA ILE A 152 11.87 11.94 -11.50
C ILE A 152 10.42 12.37 -11.22
N PRO A 153 10.18 13.63 -10.85
CA PRO A 153 8.84 14.09 -10.44
C PRO A 153 7.76 13.87 -11.51
N ASP A 154 8.16 13.91 -12.78
CA ASP A 154 7.25 13.80 -13.93
C ASP A 154 7.04 12.36 -14.41
N LEU A 155 7.71 11.38 -13.80
CA LEU A 155 7.53 9.96 -14.14
C LEU A 155 6.19 9.47 -13.60
N LYS A 156 5.29 9.09 -14.49
CA LYS A 156 3.96 8.58 -14.12
C LYS A 156 3.84 7.10 -14.45
N VAL A 157 3.07 6.40 -13.64
CA VAL A 157 2.72 5.00 -13.88
C VAL A 157 2.03 4.87 -15.23
N GLY A 158 2.44 3.87 -16.03
CA GLY A 158 1.97 3.66 -17.40
C GLY A 158 2.85 4.29 -18.47
N MET A 159 3.88 5.06 -18.11
CA MET A 159 4.88 5.52 -19.10
C MET A 159 5.80 4.37 -19.52
N SER A 160 6.15 4.33 -20.78
CA SER A 160 7.10 3.36 -21.33
C SER A 160 8.53 3.88 -21.19
N VAL A 161 9.46 2.96 -20.90
CA VAL A 161 10.90 3.22 -20.89
C VAL A 161 11.57 2.28 -21.89
N VAL A 162 12.36 2.81 -22.80
CA VAL A 162 13.07 2.03 -23.81
C VAL A 162 14.53 1.87 -23.38
N PHE A 163 14.96 0.62 -23.20
CA PHE A 163 16.35 0.28 -22.90
C PHE A 163 17.04 -0.25 -24.16
N LYS A 164 18.25 0.22 -24.41
CA LYS A 164 19.10 -0.36 -25.46
C LYS A 164 20.02 -1.38 -24.83
N VAL A 165 19.68 -2.65 -24.98
CA VAL A 165 20.57 -3.76 -24.63
C VAL A 165 21.36 -4.11 -25.89
N THR A 166 22.65 -3.77 -25.90
CA THR A 166 23.50 -4.04 -27.05
C THR A 166 23.83 -5.54 -27.04
N ARG A 167 23.55 -6.24 -28.12
CA ARG A 167 24.01 -7.63 -28.31
C ARG A 167 25.52 -7.57 -28.57
N SER A 168 26.33 -8.26 -27.77
CA SER A 168 27.72 -8.50 -28.16
C SER A 168 27.69 -9.42 -29.37
N GLU A 169 28.05 -8.90 -30.53
CA GLU A 169 28.39 -9.75 -31.66
C GLU A 169 29.76 -10.38 -31.34
N GLU A 170 29.78 -11.72 -31.20
CA GLU A 170 31.00 -12.51 -31.33
C GLU A 170 31.40 -12.62 -32.78
#